data_7c3cf3d43e375ad0d35403c5b573ab33
#
_entry.id   7c3cf3d43e375ad0d35403c5b573ab33
#
_cell.length_a   1.000
_cell.length_b   1.000
_cell.length_c   1.000
_cell.angle_alpha   90.00
_cell.angle_beta   90.00
_cell.angle_gamma   90.00
#
_symmetry.space_group_name_H-M   'P 1'
#
loop_
_entity.id
_entity.type
_entity.pdbx_description
1 polymer ?
#
loop_
_entity_poly.entity_id
_entity_poly.type
_entity_poly.pdbx_seq_one_letter_code
_entity_poly.pdbx_strand_id
1 'polypeptide(L)'
;HQIGTFYVKENRSDPKSRVIGIGFARYIARKPKGPPVFFLPGGPGGSYIDSVPPQFKQSGGPLLAEELLGRCDLVFFDLRGYSEHGSFLKDRAFKPKSAPPNATLQYRVREFKRFAQEVVERYRRTVVDLRGYSVLECVEDVNEVRKKFGYQKIVLRGQSFGSQWSFGYLKKYPEAVER
;
A
#
# COMPACT_ATOMS: atom_id res chain seq x y z
N HIS A 1 -16.92 -10.13 -5.60
CA HIS A 1 -15.79 -9.31 -5.13
C HIS A 1 -16.27 -8.30 -4.10
N GLN A 2 -15.37 -7.84 -3.27
CA GLN A 2 -15.60 -6.84 -2.24
C GLN A 2 -14.59 -5.71 -2.47
N ILE A 3 -15.05 -4.46 -2.48
CA ILE A 3 -14.21 -3.27 -2.46
C ILE A 3 -14.63 -2.47 -1.23
N GLY A 4 -13.67 -1.97 -0.48
CA GLY A 4 -13.99 -1.25 0.74
C GLY A 4 -12.80 -0.55 1.36
N THR A 5 -13.03 0.00 2.54
CA THR A 5 -12.04 0.70 3.34
C THR A 5 -11.80 -0.06 4.64
N PHE A 6 -10.55 -0.32 4.94
CA PHE A 6 -10.10 -0.88 6.19
C PHE A 6 -9.56 0.24 7.09
N TYR A 7 -10.00 0.28 8.33
CA TYR A 7 -9.62 1.36 9.25
C TYR A 7 -8.58 0.90 10.24
N VAL A 8 -7.46 1.65 10.32
CA VAL A 8 -6.30 1.36 11.18
C VAL A 8 -5.84 2.63 11.90
N LYS A 9 -5.07 2.47 12.97
CA LYS A 9 -4.35 3.61 13.57
C LYS A 9 -3.33 4.18 12.58
N GLU A 10 -3.26 5.50 12.47
CA GLU A 10 -2.25 6.18 11.66
C GLU A 10 -0.83 5.90 12.20
N ASN A 11 -0.65 6.03 13.50
CA ASN A 11 0.60 5.71 14.21
C ASN A 11 0.30 4.78 15.38
N ARG A 12 0.68 3.51 15.27
CA ARG A 12 0.40 2.51 16.31
C ARG A 12 1.18 2.71 17.60
N SER A 13 2.26 3.50 17.54
CA SER A 13 3.04 3.85 18.72
C SER A 13 2.37 4.93 19.59
N ASP A 14 1.37 5.64 19.06
CA ASP A 14 0.64 6.67 19.77
C ASP A 14 -0.75 6.15 20.20
N PRO A 15 -1.02 5.99 21.51
CA PRO A 15 -2.34 5.59 22.00
C PRO A 15 -3.48 6.49 21.55
N LYS A 16 -3.20 7.79 21.34
CA LYS A 16 -4.14 8.82 20.92
C LYS A 16 -4.18 9.02 19.40
N SER A 17 -3.47 8.17 18.62
CA SER A 17 -3.44 8.28 17.17
C SER A 17 -4.84 8.28 16.58
N ARG A 18 -5.07 9.16 15.61
CA ARG A 18 -6.28 9.11 14.79
C ARG A 18 -6.34 7.81 13.98
N VAL A 19 -7.51 7.53 13.46
CA VAL A 19 -7.77 6.40 12.55
C VAL A 19 -7.71 6.90 11.11
N ILE A 20 -7.10 6.10 10.26
CA ILE A 20 -7.03 6.32 8.79
C ILE A 20 -7.65 5.16 8.05
N GLY A 21 -8.16 5.43 6.85
CA GLY A 21 -8.70 4.41 5.95
C GLY A 21 -7.66 3.94 4.94
N ILE A 22 -7.66 2.65 4.66
CA ILE A 22 -6.85 2.01 3.63
C ILE A 22 -7.79 1.26 2.69
N GLY A 23 -7.71 1.51 1.40
CA GLY A 23 -8.53 0.83 0.42
C GLY A 23 -8.09 -0.60 0.19
N PHE A 24 -9.05 -1.49 -0.05
CA PHE A 24 -8.80 -2.85 -0.49
C PHE A 24 -9.82 -3.31 -1.53
N ALA A 25 -9.40 -4.26 -2.38
CA ALA A 25 -10.29 -5.05 -3.21
C ALA A 25 -10.00 -6.53 -2.95
N ARG A 26 -11.05 -7.30 -2.60
CA ARG A 26 -10.97 -8.74 -2.36
C ARG A 26 -11.83 -9.47 -3.37
N TYR A 27 -11.22 -10.38 -4.09
CA TYR A 27 -11.87 -11.32 -5.00
C TYR A 27 -11.88 -12.69 -4.33
N ILE A 28 -13.07 -13.20 -4.06
CA ILE A 28 -13.27 -14.44 -3.29
C ILE A 28 -13.34 -15.60 -4.27
N ALA A 29 -12.50 -16.60 -4.07
CA ALA A 29 -12.51 -17.85 -4.82
C ALA A 29 -13.79 -18.65 -4.52
N ARG A 30 -14.35 -19.29 -5.55
CA ARG A 30 -15.55 -20.13 -5.37
C ARG A 30 -15.27 -21.38 -4.52
N LYS A 31 -14.08 -21.98 -4.71
CA LYS A 31 -13.62 -23.17 -3.97
C LYS A 31 -12.14 -23.03 -3.67
N PRO A 32 -11.76 -22.28 -2.63
CA PRO A 32 -10.36 -22.05 -2.32
C PRO A 32 -9.66 -23.37 -1.97
N LYS A 33 -8.50 -23.61 -2.56
CA LYS A 33 -7.64 -24.78 -2.34
C LYS A 33 -6.32 -24.41 -1.67
N GLY A 34 -6.06 -23.13 -1.49
CA GLY A 34 -4.82 -22.60 -0.93
C GLY A 34 -5.00 -21.24 -0.26
N PRO A 35 -3.95 -20.74 0.37
CA PRO A 35 -3.96 -19.44 1.03
C PRO A 35 -4.17 -18.31 0.02
N PRO A 36 -4.72 -17.16 0.46
CA PRO A 36 -4.95 -16.02 -0.41
C PRO A 36 -3.65 -15.39 -0.88
N VAL A 37 -3.68 -14.77 -2.05
CA VAL A 37 -2.57 -13.97 -2.57
C VAL A 37 -2.82 -12.51 -2.28
N PHE A 38 -1.92 -11.88 -1.53
CA PHE A 38 -1.89 -10.46 -1.22
C PHE A 38 -1.00 -9.71 -2.20
N PHE A 39 -1.58 -8.82 -2.98
CA PHE A 39 -0.89 -8.01 -3.98
C PHE A 39 -0.48 -6.68 -3.36
N LEU A 40 0.83 -6.49 -3.16
CA LEU A 40 1.41 -5.31 -2.56
C LEU A 40 1.98 -4.39 -3.64
N PRO A 41 1.50 -3.13 -3.71
CA PRO A 41 1.82 -2.23 -4.80
C PRO A 41 3.27 -1.76 -4.83
N GLY A 42 3.70 -1.42 -6.03
CA GLY A 42 4.90 -0.64 -6.28
C GLY A 42 4.69 0.87 -6.05
N GLY A 43 5.59 1.65 -6.52
CA GLY A 43 5.63 3.10 -6.39
C GLY A 43 6.64 3.52 -5.33
N PRO A 44 6.24 4.18 -4.24
CA PRO A 44 4.89 4.52 -3.77
C PRO A 44 4.25 5.67 -4.57
N GLY A 45 2.92 5.73 -4.62
CA GLY A 45 2.26 6.92 -5.16
C GLY A 45 0.99 6.74 -5.98
N GLY A 46 0.40 5.55 -6.04
CA GLY A 46 -0.86 5.31 -6.74
C GLY A 46 -1.76 4.30 -6.05
N SER A 47 -3.05 4.33 -6.36
CA SER A 47 -3.98 3.28 -5.97
C SER A 47 -3.75 2.05 -6.84
N TYR A 48 -3.59 0.92 -6.18
CA TYR A 48 -3.46 -0.37 -6.84
C TYR A 48 -4.82 -0.97 -7.16
N ILE A 49 -5.82 -0.59 -6.39
CA ILE A 49 -7.20 -1.03 -6.56
C ILE A 49 -7.78 -0.49 -7.86
N ASP A 50 -7.48 0.76 -8.20
CA ASP A 50 -8.01 1.40 -9.40
C ASP A 50 -7.26 0.99 -10.67
N SER A 51 -5.99 0.59 -10.56
CA SER A 51 -5.14 0.31 -11.72
C SER A 51 -5.07 -1.16 -12.10
N VAL A 52 -5.04 -2.08 -11.15
CA VAL A 52 -4.75 -3.50 -11.42
C VAL A 52 -5.98 -4.32 -11.81
N PRO A 53 -7.13 -4.25 -11.12
CA PRO A 53 -8.30 -5.02 -11.52
C PRO A 53 -8.77 -4.78 -12.95
N PRO A 54 -8.75 -3.55 -13.50
CA PRO A 54 -9.03 -3.32 -14.92
C PRO A 54 -8.01 -3.96 -15.86
N GLN A 55 -6.73 -3.97 -15.49
CA GLN A 55 -5.66 -4.57 -16.30
C GLN A 55 -5.75 -6.10 -16.35
N PHE A 56 -6.27 -6.75 -15.32
CA PHE A 56 -6.58 -8.17 -15.36
C PHE A 56 -7.56 -8.53 -16.48
N LYS A 57 -8.40 -7.58 -16.90
CA LYS A 57 -9.36 -7.78 -18.00
C LYS A 57 -8.78 -7.49 -19.39
N GLN A 58 -7.67 -6.74 -19.50
CA GLN A 58 -7.18 -6.21 -20.79
C GLN A 58 -5.94 -6.90 -21.36
N SER A 59 -5.07 -7.51 -20.55
CA SER A 59 -3.73 -7.93 -21.00
C SER A 59 -3.50 -9.45 -21.04
N GLY A 60 -4.47 -10.24 -21.50
CA GLY A 60 -4.37 -11.71 -21.36
C GLY A 60 -4.43 -12.11 -19.88
N GLY A 61 -4.71 -11.15 -19.03
CA GLY A 61 -4.90 -11.28 -17.61
C GLY A 61 -6.11 -12.12 -17.19
N PRO A 62 -7.19 -12.26 -17.98
CA PRO A 62 -8.32 -13.12 -17.61
C PRO A 62 -7.89 -14.52 -17.23
N LEU A 63 -7.03 -15.15 -18.02
CA LEU A 63 -6.61 -16.54 -17.78
C LEU A 63 -5.87 -16.72 -16.47
N LEU A 64 -4.89 -15.87 -16.16
CA LEU A 64 -4.16 -15.97 -14.90
C LEU A 64 -5.03 -15.60 -13.69
N ALA A 65 -5.84 -14.55 -13.79
CA ALA A 65 -6.75 -14.16 -12.73
C ALA A 65 -7.83 -15.21 -12.49
N GLU A 66 -8.41 -15.78 -13.54
CA GLU A 66 -9.39 -16.85 -13.44
C GLU A 66 -8.77 -18.14 -12.88
N GLU A 67 -7.56 -18.48 -13.30
CA GLU A 67 -6.83 -19.62 -12.77
C GLU A 67 -6.52 -19.45 -11.27
N LEU A 68 -6.03 -18.28 -10.86
CA LEU A 68 -5.78 -17.98 -9.46
C LEU A 68 -7.08 -17.97 -8.65
N LEU A 69 -8.16 -17.35 -9.15
CA LEU A 69 -9.48 -17.33 -8.50
C LEU A 69 -10.15 -18.72 -8.46
N GLY A 70 -9.72 -19.64 -9.30
CA GLY A 70 -10.07 -21.05 -9.18
C GLY A 70 -9.43 -21.74 -7.99
N ARG A 71 -8.38 -21.15 -7.41
CA ARG A 71 -7.53 -21.78 -6.37
C ARG A 71 -7.49 -21.02 -5.06
N CYS A 72 -7.53 -19.69 -5.06
CA CYS A 72 -7.36 -18.85 -3.87
C CYS A 72 -8.03 -17.49 -4.01
N ASP A 73 -8.27 -16.84 -2.88
CA ASP A 73 -8.70 -15.45 -2.83
C ASP A 73 -7.56 -14.54 -3.30
N LEU A 74 -7.91 -13.43 -3.96
CA LEU A 74 -6.97 -12.40 -4.34
C LEU A 74 -7.30 -11.12 -3.57
N VAL A 75 -6.32 -10.56 -2.87
CA VAL A 75 -6.46 -9.34 -2.08
C VAL A 75 -5.52 -8.28 -2.63
N PHE A 76 -6.09 -7.22 -3.17
CA PHE A 76 -5.38 -6.01 -3.60
C PHE A 76 -5.50 -4.97 -2.50
N PHE A 77 -4.42 -4.29 -2.24
CA PHE A 77 -4.30 -3.46 -1.07
C PHE A 77 -3.56 -2.17 -1.40
N ASP A 78 -4.14 -1.03 -1.04
CA ASP A 78 -3.50 0.26 -1.26
C ASP A 78 -2.50 0.60 -0.15
N LEU A 79 -1.52 1.41 -0.51
CA LEU A 79 -0.59 1.98 0.46
C LEU A 79 -1.29 3.02 1.32
N ARG A 80 -1.01 3.01 2.64
CA ARG A 80 -1.50 4.06 3.54
C ARG A 80 -1.10 5.45 3.06
N GLY A 81 -2.03 6.39 3.07
CA GLY A 81 -1.85 7.73 2.55
C GLY A 81 -1.93 7.87 1.03
N TYR A 82 -2.17 6.78 0.30
CA TYR A 82 -2.29 6.78 -1.17
C TYR A 82 -3.56 6.10 -1.68
N SER A 83 -4.55 5.90 -0.83
CA SER A 83 -5.79 5.25 -1.21
C SER A 83 -6.88 6.28 -1.50
N GLU A 84 -7.41 6.26 -2.72
CA GLU A 84 -8.62 7.03 -3.06
C GLU A 84 -9.88 6.41 -2.42
N HIS A 85 -9.81 5.14 -2.05
CA HIS A 85 -10.84 4.44 -1.27
C HIS A 85 -10.62 4.53 0.25
N GLY A 86 -9.76 5.45 0.71
CA GLY A 86 -9.41 5.61 2.11
C GLY A 86 -8.89 7.01 2.41
N SER A 87 -7.79 7.08 3.16
CA SER A 87 -7.12 8.34 3.47
C SER A 87 -6.05 8.67 2.44
N PHE A 88 -6.11 9.88 1.92
CA PHE A 88 -5.22 10.33 0.86
C PHE A 88 -4.41 11.56 1.29
N LEU A 89 -3.08 11.45 1.27
CA LEU A 89 -2.17 12.52 1.67
C LEU A 89 -1.66 13.37 0.50
N LYS A 90 -1.87 12.94 -0.74
CA LYS A 90 -1.34 13.63 -1.90
C LYS A 90 -2.03 14.97 -2.12
N ASP A 91 -1.32 16.05 -1.92
CA ASP A 91 -1.73 17.37 -2.37
C ASP A 91 -1.28 17.58 -3.82
N ARG A 92 -2.24 17.53 -4.74
CA ARG A 92 -1.98 17.71 -6.19
C ARG A 92 -1.43 19.10 -6.53
N ALA A 93 -1.69 20.09 -5.71
CA ALA A 93 -1.16 21.44 -5.88
C ALA A 93 0.30 21.58 -5.43
N PHE A 94 0.79 20.65 -4.61
CA PHE A 94 2.12 20.73 -4.04
C PHE A 94 3.10 19.85 -4.84
N LYS A 95 3.88 20.50 -5.71
CA LYS A 95 4.85 19.82 -6.56
C LYS A 95 6.25 20.42 -6.34
N PRO A 96 7.32 19.62 -6.40
CA PRO A 96 8.67 20.15 -6.41
C PRO A 96 8.86 21.04 -7.65
N LYS A 97 9.61 22.12 -7.51
CA LYS A 97 10.01 22.96 -8.65
C LYS A 97 10.85 22.12 -9.62
N SER A 98 10.56 22.24 -10.90
CA SER A 98 11.37 21.61 -11.93
C SER A 98 12.80 22.15 -11.88
N ALA A 99 13.77 21.26 -11.85
CA ALA A 99 15.17 21.67 -11.91
C ALA A 99 15.52 22.16 -13.34
N PRO A 100 16.41 23.17 -13.48
CA PRO A 100 16.93 23.56 -14.78
C PRO A 100 17.59 22.34 -15.49
N PRO A 101 17.60 22.30 -16.84
CA PRO A 101 18.17 21.19 -17.60
C PRO A 101 19.60 20.82 -17.17
N ASN A 102 20.44 21.83 -16.89
CA ASN A 102 21.84 21.68 -16.51
C ASN A 102 22.06 21.71 -14.99
N ALA A 103 21.02 21.45 -14.19
CA ALA A 103 21.16 21.44 -12.74
C ALA A 103 22.10 20.35 -12.26
N THR A 104 23.07 20.74 -11.44
CA THR A 104 24.00 19.81 -10.79
C THR A 104 23.28 18.89 -9.79
N LEU A 105 23.89 17.77 -9.44
CA LEU A 105 23.37 16.88 -8.40
C LEU A 105 23.19 17.62 -7.06
N GLN A 106 24.16 18.46 -6.69
CA GLN A 106 24.09 19.27 -5.47
C GLN A 106 22.89 20.22 -5.46
N TYR A 107 22.60 20.86 -6.59
CA TYR A 107 21.40 21.71 -6.75
C TYR A 107 20.13 20.86 -6.54
N ARG A 108 20.02 19.70 -7.20
CA ARG A 108 18.84 18.83 -7.10
C ARG A 108 18.64 18.32 -5.68
N VAL A 109 19.70 17.91 -4.99
CA VAL A 109 19.65 17.46 -3.59
C VAL A 109 19.17 18.59 -2.66
N ARG A 110 19.71 19.81 -2.84
CA ARG A 110 19.30 20.98 -2.03
C ARG A 110 17.82 21.31 -2.23
N GLU A 111 17.37 21.37 -3.48
CA GLU A 111 15.96 21.68 -3.77
C GLU A 111 15.02 20.59 -3.28
N PHE A 112 15.42 19.30 -3.37
CA PHE A 112 14.64 18.21 -2.81
C PHE A 112 14.55 18.28 -1.28
N LYS A 113 15.66 18.58 -0.59
CA LYS A 113 15.65 18.78 0.88
C LYS A 113 14.73 19.93 1.27
N ARG A 114 14.81 21.06 0.56
CA ARG A 114 13.94 22.21 0.80
C ARG A 114 12.47 21.82 0.62
N PHE A 115 12.14 21.17 -0.47
CA PHE A 115 10.78 20.67 -0.74
C PHE A 115 10.31 19.72 0.36
N ALA A 116 11.13 18.77 0.78
CA ALA A 116 10.77 17.84 1.85
C ALA A 116 10.50 18.58 3.18
N GLN A 117 11.29 19.60 3.51
CA GLN A 117 11.07 20.44 4.69
C GLN A 117 9.74 21.21 4.61
N GLU A 118 9.43 21.80 3.45
CA GLU A 118 8.16 22.49 3.22
C GLU A 118 6.96 21.54 3.38
N VAL A 119 7.06 20.29 2.89
CA VAL A 119 6.02 19.26 3.05
C VAL A 119 5.84 18.92 4.53
N VAL A 120 6.94 18.65 5.25
CA VAL A 120 6.88 18.31 6.68
C VAL A 120 6.25 19.45 7.47
N GLU A 121 6.67 20.69 7.23
CA GLU A 121 6.13 21.87 7.93
C GLU A 121 4.65 22.08 7.65
N ARG A 122 4.21 21.82 6.42
CA ARG A 122 2.78 21.85 6.07
C ARG A 122 1.98 20.83 6.86
N TYR A 123 2.45 19.58 6.92
CA TYR A 123 1.74 18.53 7.66
C TYR A 123 1.80 18.72 9.18
N ARG A 124 2.85 19.37 9.73
CA ARG A 124 2.90 19.76 11.15
C ARG A 124 1.74 20.66 11.60
N ARG A 125 1.15 21.43 10.67
CA ARG A 125 -0.01 22.30 10.91
C ARG A 125 -1.34 21.57 10.78
N THR A 126 -1.31 20.29 10.55
CA THR A 126 -2.48 19.42 10.42
C THR A 126 -2.50 18.37 11.53
N VAL A 127 -3.58 17.58 11.54
CA VAL A 127 -3.71 16.44 12.47
C VAL A 127 -2.94 15.19 11.99
N VAL A 128 -2.19 15.29 10.89
CA VAL A 128 -1.46 14.15 10.29
C VAL A 128 -0.18 13.90 11.06
N ASP A 129 0.01 12.66 11.52
CA ASP A 129 1.27 12.21 12.08
C ASP A 129 2.09 11.46 11.02
N LEU A 130 3.05 12.16 10.38
CA LEU A 130 3.89 11.57 9.34
C LEU A 130 4.75 10.39 9.84
N ARG A 131 4.96 10.23 11.15
CA ARG A 131 5.67 9.07 11.72
C ARG A 131 4.94 7.77 11.48
N GLY A 132 3.61 7.84 11.30
CA GLY A 132 2.75 6.71 10.97
C GLY A 132 2.89 6.20 9.53
N TYR A 133 3.66 6.87 8.65
CA TYR A 133 3.77 6.50 7.23
C TYR A 133 5.12 5.84 6.95
N SER A 134 5.37 4.74 7.63
CA SER A 134 6.57 3.93 7.49
C SER A 134 6.28 2.55 6.89
N VAL A 135 7.32 1.88 6.37
CA VAL A 135 7.20 0.48 5.88
C VAL A 135 6.72 -0.45 7.00
N LEU A 136 7.14 -0.21 8.24
CA LEU A 136 6.72 -1.04 9.37
C LEU A 136 5.22 -0.93 9.66
N GLU A 137 4.67 0.27 9.57
CA GLU A 137 3.23 0.48 9.69
C GLU A 137 2.45 -0.16 8.53
N CYS A 138 3.01 -0.14 7.32
CA CYS A 138 2.43 -0.86 6.18
C CYS A 138 2.42 -2.39 6.38
N VAL A 139 3.46 -2.93 7.01
CA VAL A 139 3.53 -4.35 7.39
C VAL A 139 2.42 -4.70 8.38
N GLU A 140 2.18 -3.84 9.37
CA GLU A 140 1.08 -4.03 10.33
C GLU A 140 -0.28 -3.99 9.65
N ASP A 141 -0.47 -3.09 8.67
CA ASP A 141 -1.71 -3.01 7.91
C ASP A 141 -2.03 -4.33 7.20
N VAL A 142 -1.04 -4.91 6.54
CA VAL A 142 -1.19 -6.23 5.89
C VAL A 142 -1.61 -7.30 6.91
N ASN A 143 -0.96 -7.31 8.08
CA ASN A 143 -1.25 -8.30 9.11
C ASN A 143 -2.64 -8.12 9.74
N GLU A 144 -3.07 -6.89 9.96
CA GLU A 144 -4.42 -6.61 10.46
C GLU A 144 -5.50 -7.02 9.45
N VAL A 145 -5.30 -6.73 8.15
CA VAL A 145 -6.22 -7.16 7.09
C VAL A 145 -6.26 -8.68 6.99
N ARG A 146 -5.10 -9.35 7.04
CA ARG A 146 -5.03 -10.82 7.10
C ARG A 146 -5.88 -11.39 8.22
N LYS A 147 -5.68 -10.88 9.44
CA LYS A 147 -6.42 -11.32 10.63
C LYS A 147 -7.92 -11.05 10.52
N LYS A 148 -8.28 -9.85 10.03
CA LYS A 148 -9.68 -9.44 9.88
C LYS A 148 -10.44 -10.31 8.89
N PHE A 149 -9.77 -10.77 7.83
CA PHE A 149 -10.36 -11.71 6.87
C PHE A 149 -10.28 -13.18 7.31
N GLY A 150 -9.72 -13.45 8.48
CA GLY A 150 -9.63 -14.82 9.05
C GLY A 150 -8.56 -15.70 8.40
N TYR A 151 -7.62 -15.12 7.64
CA TYR A 151 -6.58 -15.90 6.99
C TYR A 151 -5.46 -16.30 7.96
N GLN A 152 -5.15 -17.58 8.06
CA GLN A 152 -4.04 -18.09 8.87
C GLN A 152 -2.70 -17.76 8.21
N LYS A 153 -2.58 -18.07 6.93
CA LYS A 153 -1.40 -17.81 6.10
C LYS A 153 -1.78 -17.07 4.83
N ILE A 154 -0.83 -16.34 4.25
CA ILE A 154 -0.98 -15.63 2.99
C ILE A 154 0.23 -15.85 2.08
N VAL A 155 0.01 -15.75 0.79
CA VAL A 155 1.09 -15.62 -0.21
C VAL A 155 1.28 -14.12 -0.50
N LEU A 156 2.52 -13.67 -0.46
CA LEU A 156 2.87 -12.27 -0.75
C LEU A 156 3.32 -12.11 -2.20
N ARG A 157 2.69 -11.21 -2.93
CA ARG A 157 3.12 -10.78 -4.25
C ARG A 157 3.47 -9.31 -4.23
N GLY A 158 4.74 -9.02 -3.93
CA GLY A 158 5.28 -7.66 -3.95
C GLY A 158 5.80 -7.26 -5.32
N GLN A 159 5.48 -6.04 -5.76
CA GLN A 159 6.02 -5.44 -6.98
C GLN A 159 6.83 -4.20 -6.61
N SER A 160 8.08 -4.09 -7.07
CA SER A 160 8.94 -2.91 -6.83
C SER A 160 8.98 -2.55 -5.34
N PHE A 161 8.46 -1.39 -4.92
CA PHE A 161 8.36 -1.00 -3.50
C PHE A 161 7.59 -2.03 -2.65
N GLY A 162 6.61 -2.72 -3.22
CA GLY A 162 5.88 -3.82 -2.57
C GLY A 162 6.78 -4.97 -2.11
N SER A 163 7.97 -5.13 -2.72
CA SER A 163 8.97 -6.10 -2.26
C SER A 163 9.52 -5.75 -0.87
N GLN A 164 9.68 -4.46 -0.56
CA GLN A 164 10.11 -4.03 0.78
C GLN A 164 9.08 -4.39 1.86
N TRP A 165 7.77 -4.28 1.54
CA TRP A 165 6.71 -4.74 2.43
C TRP A 165 6.77 -6.23 2.62
N SER A 166 6.92 -6.98 1.51
CA SER A 166 6.99 -8.43 1.56
C SER A 166 8.14 -8.90 2.44
N PHE A 167 9.33 -8.34 2.29
CA PHE A 167 10.47 -8.67 3.15
C PHE A 167 10.26 -8.24 4.60
N GLY A 168 9.71 -7.06 4.82
CA GLY A 168 9.34 -6.60 6.17
C GLY A 168 8.33 -7.51 6.84
N TYR A 169 7.31 -7.93 6.09
CA TYR A 169 6.29 -8.85 6.58
C TYR A 169 6.87 -10.24 6.87
N LEU A 170 7.64 -10.80 5.94
CA LEU A 170 8.30 -12.11 6.11
C LEU A 170 9.24 -12.12 7.33
N LYS A 171 9.96 -11.03 7.57
CA LYS A 171 10.84 -10.89 8.74
C LYS A 171 10.05 -10.85 10.04
N LYS A 172 8.88 -10.19 10.07
CA LYS A 172 8.11 -9.99 11.30
C LYS A 172 7.10 -11.10 11.60
N TYR A 173 6.53 -11.70 10.56
CA TYR A 173 5.46 -12.71 10.64
C TYR A 173 5.76 -13.92 9.74
N PRO A 174 6.92 -14.57 9.89
CA PRO A 174 7.32 -15.69 9.02
C PRO A 174 6.33 -16.85 9.05
N GLU A 175 5.67 -17.08 10.18
CA GLU A 175 4.67 -18.13 10.38
C GLU A 175 3.37 -17.88 9.62
N ALA A 176 3.08 -16.60 9.26
CA ALA A 176 1.90 -16.21 8.53
C ALA A 176 2.10 -16.17 7.00
N VAL A 177 3.29 -16.53 6.52
CA VAL A 177 3.60 -16.59 5.09
C VAL A 177 3.61 -18.04 4.61
N GLU A 178 2.91 -18.30 3.52
CA GLU A 178 2.99 -19.56 2.78
C GLU A 178 4.09 -19.45 1.74
N ARG A 179 4.78 -20.57 1.48
CA ARG A 179 5.89 -20.65 0.52
C ARG A 179 5.38 -20.80 -0.92
#